data_93a40dee28c811ed6a936c8f6813a2c5
#
_entry.id   93a40dee28c811ed6a936c8f6813a2c5
#
_cell.length_a   1.000
_cell.length_b   1.000
_cell.length_c   1.000
_cell.angle_alpha   90.00
_cell.angle_beta   90.00
_cell.angle_gamma   90.00
#
_symmetry.space_group_name_H-M   'P 1'
#
loop_
_entity.id
_entity.type
_entity.pdbx_description
1 polymer ?
#
loop_
_entity_poly.entity_id
_entity_poly.type
_entity_poly.pdbx_seq_one_letter_code
_entity_poly.pdbx_strand_id
1 'polypeptide(L)'
;MILRLIAALVLIYAFGFLGFAFTLPAPAPKTDTDAVVVLTGGPGRIARGLEVVERGLAQEMFVSGVDPEVKPAEFAEQFEVPARLMNCCVTLGQLAVDTRSNAGEVTQWLKDKEFTSVRLVTTDWHMARAYSEMSSALPAGTRVLKDAVASSPDLATLFLEYNKLLAAEVSQGMPKGQSIEEIEEVDADDTPATGAGGAA
;
A
#
# COMPACT_ATOMS: atom_id res chain seq x y z
N MET A 1 40.60 4.50 -11.58
CA MET A 1 39.44 5.33 -11.37
C MET A 1 38.17 4.49 -11.17
N ILE A 2 37.83 3.58 -12.06
CA ILE A 2 36.66 2.70 -12.01
C ILE A 2 36.58 1.89 -10.70
N LEU A 3 37.67 1.23 -10.29
CA LEU A 3 37.69 0.43 -9.05
C LEU A 3 37.34 1.27 -7.79
N ARG A 4 37.81 2.52 -7.72
CA ARG A 4 37.47 3.42 -6.61
C ARG A 4 35.99 3.81 -6.60
N LEU A 5 35.41 4.00 -7.78
CA LEU A 5 33.98 4.27 -7.93
C LEU A 5 33.12 3.07 -7.47
N ILE A 6 33.49 1.87 -7.94
CA ILE A 6 32.81 0.62 -7.52
C ILE A 6 32.90 0.44 -6.01
N ALA A 7 34.11 0.63 -5.42
CA ALA A 7 34.29 0.52 -3.98
C ALA A 7 33.42 1.53 -3.21
N ALA A 8 33.33 2.77 -3.69
CA ALA A 8 32.46 3.78 -3.09
C ALA A 8 30.97 3.38 -3.16
N LEU A 9 30.49 2.88 -4.28
CA LEU A 9 29.11 2.43 -4.41
C LEU A 9 28.80 1.25 -3.50
N VAL A 10 29.72 0.29 -3.37
CA VAL A 10 29.57 -0.84 -2.44
C VAL A 10 29.50 -0.37 -1.01
N LEU A 11 30.33 0.59 -0.62
CA LEU A 11 30.30 1.16 0.72
C LEU A 11 29.00 1.93 1.00
N ILE A 12 28.55 2.76 0.06
CA ILE A 12 27.26 3.46 0.18
C ILE A 12 26.11 2.46 0.37
N TYR A 13 26.08 1.41 -0.45
CA TYR A 13 25.07 0.36 -0.32
C TYR A 13 25.15 -0.35 1.03
N ALA A 14 26.34 -0.74 1.47
CA ALA A 14 26.53 -1.42 2.75
C ALA A 14 26.15 -0.54 3.95
N PHE A 15 26.56 0.73 3.96
CA PHE A 15 26.16 1.67 5.03
C PHE A 15 24.66 1.97 4.98
N GLY A 16 24.08 2.08 3.80
CA GLY A 16 22.62 2.22 3.65
C GLY A 16 21.86 1.02 4.22
N PHE A 17 22.32 -0.21 3.92
CA PHE A 17 21.74 -1.42 4.51
C PHE A 17 21.88 -1.47 6.03
N LEU A 18 23.05 -1.15 6.55
CA LEU A 18 23.26 -1.09 8.02
C LEU A 18 22.34 -0.04 8.64
N GLY A 19 22.26 1.16 8.07
CA GLY A 19 21.33 2.19 8.52
C GLY A 19 19.89 1.68 8.55
N PHE A 20 19.42 1.07 7.47
CA PHE A 20 18.10 0.45 7.41
C PHE A 20 17.88 -0.60 8.51
N ALA A 21 18.83 -1.51 8.70
CA ALA A 21 18.70 -2.61 9.66
C ALA A 21 18.70 -2.14 11.13
N PHE A 22 19.44 -1.05 11.46
CA PHE A 22 19.54 -0.54 12.82
C PHE A 22 18.51 0.55 13.17
N THR A 23 17.81 1.12 12.18
CA THR A 23 16.83 2.19 12.40
C THR A 23 15.40 1.75 12.10
N LEU A 24 15.07 0.48 12.40
CA LEU A 24 13.70 -0.01 12.23
C LEU A 24 12.73 0.82 13.10
N PRO A 25 11.60 1.25 12.53
CA PRO A 25 10.67 2.11 13.26
C PRO A 25 9.98 1.37 14.40
N ALA A 26 9.64 2.12 15.44
CA ALA A 26 8.92 1.65 16.61
C ALA A 26 7.38 1.83 16.45
N PRO A 27 6.59 1.22 17.34
CA PRO A 27 5.15 1.49 17.44
C PRO A 27 4.88 2.98 17.67
N ALA A 28 3.81 3.49 17.05
CA ALA A 28 3.44 4.90 17.17
C ALA A 28 2.93 5.26 18.57
N PRO A 29 3.09 6.52 19.00
CA PRO A 29 2.48 7.03 20.22
C PRO A 29 0.95 7.08 20.10
N LYS A 30 0.29 7.42 21.22
CA LYS A 30 -1.16 7.65 21.28
C LYS A 30 -1.53 8.97 20.59
N THR A 31 -1.51 8.97 19.29
CA THR A 31 -1.87 10.11 18.43
C THR A 31 -3.09 9.73 17.62
N ASP A 32 -4.10 10.58 17.58
CA ASP A 32 -5.32 10.30 16.84
C ASP A 32 -5.11 10.51 15.34
N THR A 33 -5.78 9.66 14.56
CA THR A 33 -5.87 9.75 13.10
C THR A 33 -7.30 9.46 12.67
N ASP A 34 -7.71 9.88 11.46
CA ASP A 34 -9.06 9.59 10.98
C ASP A 34 -9.26 8.08 10.79
N ALA A 35 -8.24 7.42 10.26
CA ALA A 35 -8.27 6.00 9.96
C ALA A 35 -7.00 5.25 10.37
N VAL A 36 -7.11 3.93 10.51
CA VAL A 36 -5.98 3.00 10.56
C VAL A 36 -6.00 2.07 9.35
N VAL A 37 -4.89 1.97 8.65
CA VAL A 37 -4.68 1.05 7.53
C VAL A 37 -3.71 -0.04 7.94
N VAL A 38 -4.15 -1.28 7.80
CA VAL A 38 -3.35 -2.47 8.14
C VAL A 38 -3.00 -3.20 6.86
N LEU A 39 -1.70 -3.36 6.59
CA LEU A 39 -1.24 -4.20 5.48
C LEU A 39 -1.10 -5.64 5.95
N THR A 40 -1.78 -6.58 5.28
CA THR A 40 -1.72 -8.02 5.62
C THR A 40 -0.34 -8.64 5.38
N GLY A 41 -0.17 -9.91 5.72
CA GLY A 41 1.03 -10.70 5.43
C GLY A 41 2.07 -10.77 6.56
N GLY A 42 1.72 -10.42 7.79
CA GLY A 42 2.58 -10.61 8.97
C GLY A 42 1.81 -10.66 10.28
N PRO A 43 2.37 -11.33 11.29
CA PRO A 43 1.70 -11.49 12.59
C PRO A 43 1.54 -10.16 13.33
N GLY A 44 0.52 -10.07 14.18
CA GLY A 44 0.28 -8.95 15.09
C GLY A 44 -0.26 -7.66 14.44
N ARG A 45 -0.24 -7.53 13.12
CA ARG A 45 -0.67 -6.30 12.43
C ARG A 45 -2.16 -6.05 12.60
N ILE A 46 -2.99 -7.08 12.40
CA ILE A 46 -4.45 -6.95 12.54
C ILE A 46 -4.82 -6.67 13.99
N ALA A 47 -4.22 -7.39 14.95
CA ALA A 47 -4.42 -7.13 16.37
C ALA A 47 -4.04 -5.68 16.75
N ARG A 48 -2.94 -5.14 16.20
CA ARG A 48 -2.54 -3.75 16.41
C ARG A 48 -3.57 -2.77 15.83
N GLY A 49 -4.08 -3.02 14.63
CA GLY A 49 -5.13 -2.18 14.02
C GLY A 49 -6.41 -2.17 14.84
N LEU A 50 -6.85 -3.33 15.32
CA LEU A 50 -8.02 -3.46 16.19
C LEU A 50 -7.82 -2.71 17.52
N GLU A 51 -6.64 -2.84 18.15
CA GLU A 51 -6.29 -2.09 19.36
C GLU A 51 -6.42 -0.55 19.15
N VAL A 52 -5.98 -0.07 17.99
CA VAL A 52 -6.06 1.36 17.64
C VAL A 52 -7.52 1.83 17.60
N VAL A 53 -8.41 1.06 16.93
CA VAL A 53 -9.83 1.40 16.84
C VAL A 53 -10.54 1.26 18.21
N GLU A 54 -10.25 0.19 18.94
CA GLU A 54 -10.83 -0.03 20.28
C GLU A 54 -10.49 1.06 21.29
N ARG A 55 -9.30 1.65 21.15
CA ARG A 55 -8.86 2.79 21.98
C ARG A 55 -9.39 4.14 21.49
N GLY A 56 -10.12 4.17 20.39
CA GLY A 56 -10.61 5.40 19.79
C GLY A 56 -9.54 6.29 19.16
N LEU A 57 -8.35 5.74 18.85
CA LEU A 57 -7.26 6.47 18.19
C LEU A 57 -7.45 6.56 16.67
N ALA A 58 -8.39 5.82 16.11
CA ALA A 58 -8.88 5.93 14.73
C ALA A 58 -10.38 5.57 14.70
N GLN A 59 -11.10 6.17 13.76
CA GLN A 59 -12.53 5.95 13.61
C GLN A 59 -12.84 4.63 12.89
N GLU A 60 -12.09 4.35 11.84
CA GLU A 60 -12.26 3.17 10.99
C GLU A 60 -10.92 2.49 10.70
N MET A 61 -11.00 1.19 10.42
CA MET A 61 -9.88 0.33 10.04
C MET A 61 -10.09 -0.20 8.63
N PHE A 62 -9.08 -0.06 7.80
CA PHE A 62 -8.99 -0.71 6.49
C PHE A 62 -7.91 -1.78 6.50
N VAL A 63 -8.27 -3.01 6.16
CA VAL A 63 -7.34 -4.14 6.05
C VAL A 63 -7.06 -4.38 4.60
N SER A 64 -5.89 -3.98 4.10
CA SER A 64 -5.51 -4.08 2.70
C SER A 64 -4.76 -5.38 2.40
N GLY A 65 -5.04 -5.97 1.24
CA GLY A 65 -4.42 -7.23 0.80
C GLY A 65 -5.04 -8.47 1.45
N VAL A 66 -6.33 -8.44 1.75
CA VAL A 66 -7.09 -9.63 2.16
C VAL A 66 -7.40 -10.46 0.92
N ASP A 67 -7.21 -11.78 1.02
CA ASP A 67 -7.56 -12.68 -0.07
C ASP A 67 -9.05 -12.52 -0.47
N PRO A 68 -9.38 -12.35 -1.75
CA PRO A 68 -10.77 -12.19 -2.23
C PRO A 68 -11.73 -13.30 -1.83
N GLU A 69 -11.22 -14.51 -1.55
CA GLU A 69 -12.03 -15.64 -1.11
C GLU A 69 -12.43 -15.56 0.37
N VAL A 70 -11.70 -14.76 1.18
CA VAL A 70 -11.97 -14.60 2.62
C VAL A 70 -13.23 -13.80 2.84
N LYS A 71 -14.23 -14.41 3.47
CA LYS A 71 -15.47 -13.73 3.86
C LYS A 71 -15.32 -12.94 5.15
N PRO A 72 -16.06 -11.84 5.33
CA PRO A 72 -15.98 -11.04 6.56
C PRO A 72 -16.23 -11.85 7.85
N ALA A 73 -17.08 -12.85 7.82
CA ALA A 73 -17.33 -13.73 8.96
C ALA A 73 -16.13 -14.63 9.30
N GLU A 74 -15.46 -15.16 8.29
CA GLU A 74 -14.27 -16.00 8.44
C GLU A 74 -13.08 -15.15 8.97
N PHE A 75 -12.92 -13.92 8.45
CA PHE A 75 -11.96 -12.97 8.95
C PHE A 75 -12.22 -12.63 10.42
N ALA A 76 -13.49 -12.35 10.77
CA ALA A 76 -13.86 -12.01 12.13
C ALA A 76 -13.60 -13.17 13.11
N GLU A 77 -13.86 -14.41 12.71
CA GLU A 77 -13.59 -15.60 13.50
C GLU A 77 -12.07 -15.82 13.67
N GLN A 78 -11.31 -15.74 12.58
CA GLN A 78 -9.86 -15.98 12.58
C GLN A 78 -9.10 -14.99 13.44
N PHE A 79 -9.50 -13.71 13.45
CA PHE A 79 -8.82 -12.63 14.16
C PHE A 79 -9.55 -12.17 15.40
N GLU A 80 -10.56 -12.93 15.85
CA GLU A 80 -11.37 -12.64 17.05
C GLU A 80 -11.94 -11.22 17.06
N VAL A 81 -12.35 -10.71 15.86
CA VAL A 81 -12.86 -9.35 15.71
C VAL A 81 -14.26 -9.28 16.33
N PRO A 82 -14.49 -8.41 17.33
CA PRO A 82 -15.83 -8.23 17.88
C PRO A 82 -16.85 -7.83 16.81
N ALA A 83 -18.01 -8.48 16.79
CA ALA A 83 -19.06 -8.23 15.79
C ALA A 83 -19.44 -6.74 15.69
N ARG A 84 -19.41 -6.00 16.80
CA ARG A 84 -19.64 -4.54 16.81
C ARG A 84 -18.63 -3.81 15.93
N LEU A 85 -17.33 -4.16 16.01
CA LEU A 85 -16.27 -3.51 15.20
C LEU A 85 -16.34 -3.94 13.75
N MET A 86 -16.60 -5.22 13.49
CA MET A 86 -16.74 -5.72 12.12
C MET A 86 -17.87 -5.02 11.37
N ASN A 87 -18.97 -4.74 12.05
CA ASN A 87 -20.15 -4.13 11.44
C ASN A 87 -20.07 -2.60 11.30
N CYS A 88 -19.31 -1.89 12.15
CA CYS A 88 -19.23 -0.43 12.09
C CYS A 88 -18.00 0.08 11.36
N CYS A 89 -16.85 -0.59 11.58
CA CYS A 89 -15.61 0.15 11.53
C CYS A 89 -14.47 -0.62 10.85
N VAL A 90 -14.68 -1.86 10.39
CA VAL A 90 -13.66 -2.67 9.70
C VAL A 90 -14.07 -2.90 8.25
N THR A 91 -13.24 -2.45 7.32
CA THR A 91 -13.38 -2.68 5.88
C THR A 91 -12.26 -3.61 5.40
N LEU A 92 -12.61 -4.64 4.65
CA LEU A 92 -11.66 -5.57 4.04
C LEU A 92 -11.39 -5.15 2.59
N GLY A 93 -10.15 -4.80 2.29
CA GLY A 93 -9.65 -4.53 0.96
C GLY A 93 -9.17 -5.81 0.29
N GLN A 94 -9.76 -6.15 -0.85
CA GLN A 94 -9.56 -7.42 -1.56
C GLN A 94 -9.05 -7.23 -2.99
N LEU A 95 -8.78 -6.00 -3.42
CA LEU A 95 -8.34 -5.70 -4.79
C LEU A 95 -6.81 -5.69 -4.94
N ALA A 96 -6.10 -5.55 -3.83
CA ALA A 96 -4.66 -5.39 -3.84
C ALA A 96 -3.93 -6.74 -3.86
N VAL A 97 -3.01 -6.89 -4.82
CA VAL A 97 -2.17 -8.09 -4.99
C VAL A 97 -0.69 -7.83 -4.65
N ASP A 98 -0.29 -6.56 -4.51
CA ASP A 98 1.06 -6.13 -4.15
C ASP A 98 1.04 -4.80 -3.37
N THR A 99 2.20 -4.33 -2.90
CA THR A 99 2.27 -3.11 -2.07
C THR A 99 1.85 -1.85 -2.83
N ARG A 100 2.06 -1.82 -4.15
CA ARG A 100 1.64 -0.66 -4.98
C ARG A 100 0.13 -0.61 -5.13
N SER A 101 -0.51 -1.73 -5.41
CA SER A 101 -1.98 -1.83 -5.49
C SER A 101 -2.64 -1.61 -4.14
N ASN A 102 -2.00 -2.02 -3.02
CA ASN A 102 -2.42 -1.64 -1.67
C ASN A 102 -2.55 -0.12 -1.53
N ALA A 103 -1.56 0.63 -1.98
CA ALA A 103 -1.58 2.09 -1.88
C ALA A 103 -2.70 2.72 -2.71
N GLY A 104 -2.99 2.18 -3.89
CA GLY A 104 -4.10 2.62 -4.74
C GLY A 104 -5.47 2.38 -4.09
N GLU A 105 -5.69 1.18 -3.57
CA GLU A 105 -6.93 0.78 -2.90
C GLU A 105 -7.20 1.65 -1.66
N VAL A 106 -6.17 1.83 -0.82
CA VAL A 106 -6.24 2.71 0.35
C VAL A 106 -6.55 4.15 -0.04
N THR A 107 -5.90 4.66 -1.10
CA THR A 107 -6.13 6.03 -1.59
C THR A 107 -7.59 6.25 -1.99
N GLN A 108 -8.19 5.29 -2.69
CA GLN A 108 -9.59 5.39 -3.08
C GLN A 108 -10.50 5.38 -1.85
N TRP A 109 -10.27 4.44 -0.93
CA TRP A 109 -11.07 4.35 0.29
C TRP A 109 -10.98 5.61 1.16
N LEU A 110 -9.78 6.19 1.34
CA LEU A 110 -9.60 7.45 2.09
C LEU A 110 -10.35 8.62 1.45
N LYS A 111 -10.36 8.70 0.10
CA LYS A 111 -11.11 9.73 -0.63
C LYS A 111 -12.62 9.58 -0.44
N ASP A 112 -13.13 8.35 -0.52
CA ASP A 112 -14.57 8.07 -0.36
C ASP A 112 -15.06 8.41 1.06
N LYS A 113 -14.16 8.34 2.04
CA LYS A 113 -14.42 8.68 3.44
C LYS A 113 -14.07 10.12 3.83
N GLU A 114 -13.46 10.88 2.94
CA GLU A 114 -12.94 12.24 3.18
C GLU A 114 -11.90 12.30 4.32
N PHE A 115 -11.16 11.21 4.54
CA PHE A 115 -10.12 11.14 5.57
C PHE A 115 -8.83 11.81 5.12
N THR A 116 -8.21 12.57 6.04
CA THR A 116 -7.00 13.36 5.79
C THR A 116 -5.77 12.89 6.57
N SER A 117 -5.99 11.97 7.50
CA SER A 117 -4.91 11.37 8.30
C SER A 117 -5.09 9.87 8.43
N VAL A 118 -3.99 9.14 8.32
CA VAL A 118 -3.98 7.69 8.37
C VAL A 118 -2.84 7.17 9.22
N ARG A 119 -3.13 6.21 10.07
CA ARG A 119 -2.14 5.40 10.79
C ARG A 119 -1.85 4.16 9.95
N LEU A 120 -0.62 4.03 9.47
CA LEU A 120 -0.15 2.88 8.68
C LEU A 120 0.44 1.83 9.61
N VAL A 121 -0.20 0.66 9.67
CA VAL A 121 0.23 -0.48 10.49
C VAL A 121 0.83 -1.57 9.62
N THR A 122 2.08 -1.89 9.85
CA THR A 122 2.79 -3.04 9.25
C THR A 122 3.97 -3.45 10.13
N THR A 123 4.74 -4.49 9.78
CA THR A 123 5.96 -4.83 10.52
C THR A 123 7.06 -3.78 10.35
N ASP A 124 7.91 -3.69 11.33
CA ASP A 124 9.01 -2.72 11.40
C ASP A 124 9.91 -2.76 10.15
N TRP A 125 10.36 -3.95 9.72
CA TRP A 125 11.21 -4.12 8.54
C TRP A 125 10.52 -3.78 7.22
N HIS A 126 9.19 -3.85 7.16
CA HIS A 126 8.41 -3.52 5.96
C HIS A 126 7.99 -2.04 5.91
N MET A 127 8.00 -1.34 7.04
CA MET A 127 7.44 0.00 7.18
C MET A 127 8.05 1.02 6.22
N ALA A 128 9.36 0.99 6.01
CA ALA A 128 10.02 1.96 5.13
C ALA A 128 9.46 1.92 3.70
N ARG A 129 9.35 0.72 3.11
CA ARG A 129 8.80 0.53 1.77
C ARG A 129 7.31 0.81 1.70
N ALA A 130 6.54 0.30 2.66
CA ALA A 130 5.11 0.54 2.73
C ALA A 130 4.80 2.05 2.83
N TYR A 131 5.54 2.78 3.64
CA TYR A 131 5.39 4.23 3.78
C TYR A 131 5.75 4.97 2.48
N SER A 132 6.86 4.62 1.83
CA SER A 132 7.28 5.23 0.57
C SER A 132 6.21 5.04 -0.52
N GLU A 133 5.75 3.82 -0.74
CA GLU A 133 4.72 3.52 -1.72
C GLU A 133 3.37 4.18 -1.37
N MET A 134 2.96 4.15 -0.10
CA MET A 134 1.73 4.79 0.36
C MET A 134 1.80 6.31 0.15
N SER A 135 2.88 6.96 0.60
CA SER A 135 3.03 8.42 0.50
C SER A 135 3.06 8.92 -0.94
N SER A 136 3.55 8.11 -1.87
CA SER A 136 3.58 8.46 -3.30
C SER A 136 2.21 8.38 -3.98
N ALA A 137 1.27 7.63 -3.41
CA ALA A 137 -0.07 7.41 -3.98
C ALA A 137 -1.14 8.29 -3.33
N LEU A 138 -0.95 8.66 -2.05
CA LEU A 138 -1.93 9.45 -1.31
C LEU A 138 -2.04 10.89 -1.83
N PRO A 139 -3.22 11.52 -1.69
CA PRO A 139 -3.39 12.94 -1.99
C PRO A 139 -2.42 13.83 -1.23
N ALA A 140 -1.97 14.91 -1.85
CA ALA A 140 -1.10 15.89 -1.20
C ALA A 140 -1.77 16.42 0.09
N GLY A 141 -1.02 16.49 1.18
CA GLY A 141 -1.52 16.93 2.47
C GLY A 141 -2.08 15.82 3.37
N THR A 142 -2.24 14.58 2.88
CA THR A 142 -2.59 13.46 3.75
C THR A 142 -1.47 13.17 4.74
N ARG A 143 -1.78 13.16 6.04
CA ARG A 143 -0.82 12.85 7.10
C ARG A 143 -0.74 11.35 7.33
N VAL A 144 0.46 10.78 7.27
CA VAL A 144 0.70 9.35 7.51
C VAL A 144 1.51 9.16 8.79
N LEU A 145 0.92 8.51 9.78
CA LEU A 145 1.56 8.12 11.02
C LEU A 145 2.05 6.67 10.91
N LYS A 146 3.36 6.45 10.98
CA LYS A 146 3.95 5.10 10.96
C LYS A 146 3.73 4.43 12.31
N ASP A 147 3.11 3.25 12.33
CA ASP A 147 2.87 2.45 13.53
C ASP A 147 3.38 1.03 13.30
N ALA A 148 4.64 0.82 13.60
CA ALA A 148 5.32 -0.42 13.30
C ALA A 148 5.03 -1.48 14.37
N VAL A 149 4.68 -2.68 13.91
CA VAL A 149 4.64 -3.86 14.77
C VAL A 149 6.05 -4.42 14.88
N ALA A 150 6.59 -4.41 16.09
CA ALA A 150 7.92 -4.94 16.37
C ALA A 150 8.01 -6.41 16.01
N SER A 151 9.10 -6.80 15.37
CA SER A 151 9.36 -8.18 14.95
C SER A 151 10.83 -8.54 15.13
N SER A 152 11.19 -9.79 14.81
CA SER A 152 12.57 -10.26 14.85
C SER A 152 12.96 -10.82 13.49
N PRO A 153 13.11 -9.97 12.45
CA PRO A 153 13.47 -10.42 11.12
C PRO A 153 14.88 -11.02 11.10
N ASP A 154 15.08 -12.04 10.30
CA ASP A 154 16.41 -12.54 9.99
C ASP A 154 17.13 -11.61 8.98
N LEU A 155 18.44 -11.81 8.82
CA LEU A 155 19.25 -11.00 7.91
C LEU A 155 18.80 -11.14 6.44
N ALA A 156 18.31 -12.32 6.05
CA ALA A 156 17.84 -12.54 4.69
C ALA A 156 16.57 -11.72 4.39
N THR A 157 15.64 -11.68 5.33
CA THR A 157 14.43 -10.83 5.27
C THR A 157 14.80 -9.35 5.17
N LEU A 158 15.69 -8.86 6.04
CA LEU A 158 16.16 -7.47 6.02
C LEU A 158 16.84 -7.12 4.69
N PHE A 159 17.72 -7.99 4.21
CA PHE A 159 18.42 -7.78 2.94
C PHE A 159 17.45 -7.74 1.76
N LEU A 160 16.51 -8.67 1.70
CA LEU A 160 15.52 -8.72 0.64
C LEU A 160 14.62 -7.48 0.66
N GLU A 161 14.18 -7.05 1.84
CA GLU A 161 13.31 -5.89 1.96
C GLU A 161 14.04 -4.58 1.65
N TYR A 162 15.30 -4.45 2.04
CA TYR A 162 16.13 -3.31 1.64
C TYR A 162 16.26 -3.20 0.11
N ASN A 163 16.49 -4.31 -0.58
CA ASN A 163 16.55 -4.31 -2.05
C ASN A 163 15.20 -3.94 -2.69
N LYS A 164 14.08 -4.43 -2.13
CA LYS A 164 12.73 -4.03 -2.58
C LYS A 164 12.46 -2.55 -2.34
N LEU A 165 12.91 -2.00 -1.20
CA LEU A 165 12.81 -0.57 -0.93
C LEU A 165 13.57 0.24 -1.99
N LEU A 166 14.83 -0.10 -2.27
CA LEU A 166 15.62 0.59 -3.30
C LEU A 166 14.96 0.50 -4.68
N ALA A 167 14.42 -0.66 -5.05
CA ALA A 167 13.70 -0.84 -6.30
C ALA A 167 12.43 0.04 -6.37
N ALA A 168 11.69 0.15 -5.27
CA ALA A 168 10.51 1.01 -5.18
C ALA A 168 10.89 2.49 -5.34
N GLU A 169 11.91 2.97 -4.64
CA GLU A 169 12.41 4.35 -4.76
C GLU A 169 12.85 4.69 -6.19
N VAL A 170 13.63 3.81 -6.84
CA VAL A 170 14.03 3.99 -8.22
C VAL A 170 12.82 4.04 -9.16
N SER A 171 11.83 3.17 -8.96
CA SER A 171 10.63 3.13 -9.81
C SER A 171 9.73 4.37 -9.64
N GLN A 172 9.74 5.01 -8.46
CA GLN A 172 8.99 6.24 -8.20
C GLN A 172 9.72 7.47 -8.73
N GLY A 173 11.05 7.46 -8.75
CA GLY A 173 11.89 8.52 -9.33
C GLY A 173 11.91 8.55 -10.86
N MET A 174 11.47 7.48 -11.51
CA MET A 174 11.31 7.48 -12.98
C MET A 174 10.03 8.22 -13.36
N PRO A 175 10.06 9.09 -14.38
CA PRO A 175 8.83 9.68 -14.91
C PRO A 175 7.91 8.51 -15.30
N LYS A 176 6.69 8.51 -14.75
CA LYS A 176 5.65 7.55 -15.14
C LYS A 176 5.49 7.69 -16.63
N GLY A 177 5.95 6.72 -17.42
CA GLY A 177 5.67 6.66 -18.84
C GLY A 177 4.17 6.81 -19.00
N GLN A 178 3.75 7.75 -19.85
CA GLN A 178 2.35 7.86 -20.22
C GLN A 178 1.93 6.46 -20.67
N SER A 179 0.99 5.88 -19.96
CA SER A 179 0.31 4.68 -20.44
C SER A 179 -0.16 4.98 -21.84
N ILE A 180 0.28 4.18 -22.79
CA ILE A 180 -0.19 4.21 -24.19
C ILE A 180 -1.62 3.67 -24.16
N GLU A 181 -2.55 4.52 -23.77
CA GLU A 181 -4.00 4.33 -23.87
C GLU A 181 -4.55 5.43 -24.76
N GLU A 182 -4.04 5.50 -25.98
CA GLU A 182 -4.68 6.33 -26.99
C GLU A 182 -4.29 5.84 -28.40
N ILE A 183 -4.66 4.61 -28.73
CA ILE A 183 -4.85 4.18 -30.13
C ILE A 183 -5.84 3.00 -30.09
N GLU A 184 -7.12 3.28 -30.00
CA GLU A 184 -8.16 2.45 -30.60
C GLU A 184 -9.50 3.19 -30.60
N GLU A 185 -9.53 4.31 -31.31
CA GLU A 185 -10.76 4.85 -31.86
C GLU A 185 -10.51 5.07 -33.36
N VAL A 186 -10.41 3.96 -34.09
CA VAL A 186 -10.43 3.97 -35.55
C VAL A 186 -11.82 3.57 -35.98
N ASP A 187 -12.56 4.62 -36.39
CA ASP A 187 -13.58 4.63 -37.42
C ASP A 187 -14.34 3.33 -37.75
N ALA A 188 -15.48 3.20 -37.14
CA ALA A 188 -16.58 2.34 -37.64
C ALA A 188 -17.73 3.26 -38.18
N ASP A 189 -17.43 4.19 -39.07
CA ASP A 189 -18.46 4.88 -39.85
C ASP A 189 -17.92 5.20 -41.25
N ASP A 190 -17.85 4.17 -42.10
CA ASP A 190 -17.83 4.33 -43.55
C ASP A 190 -18.51 3.11 -44.20
N THR A 191 -19.82 3.08 -44.09
CA THR A 191 -20.65 2.24 -44.95
C THR A 191 -21.22 3.08 -46.07
N PRO A 192 -20.75 2.95 -47.30
CA PRO A 192 -21.33 3.70 -48.43
C PRO A 192 -22.74 3.17 -48.69
N ALA A 193 -23.68 4.08 -48.60
CA ALA A 193 -25.04 3.89 -49.05
C ALA A 193 -25.04 3.62 -50.54
N THR A 194 -25.11 2.36 -50.97
CA THR A 194 -25.42 1.96 -52.33
C THR A 194 -26.91 2.21 -52.59
N GLY A 195 -27.16 3.25 -53.31
CA GLY A 195 -28.44 3.48 -53.93
C GLY A 195 -28.81 2.34 -54.92
N ALA A 196 -29.99 1.85 -54.80
CA ALA A 196 -30.63 1.11 -55.87
C ALA A 196 -31.88 1.92 -56.27
N GLY A 197 -31.68 2.65 -57.31
CA GLY A 197 -32.81 3.18 -58.06
C GLY A 197 -33.40 2.05 -58.92
N GLY A 198 -34.60 2.19 -59.25
CA GLY A 198 -34.99 1.68 -60.49
C GLY A 198 -36.35 1.01 -60.61
N ALA A 199 -37.20 1.70 -61.06
CA ALA A 199 -38.01 1.46 -62.28
C ALA A 199 -39.07 0.34 -62.25
N ALA A 200 -40.19 0.79 -62.61
CA ALA A 200 -41.38 0.31 -63.33
C ALA A 200 -42.58 0.04 -62.47
#